data_357622fc131de325ba45d4bd3528af13
#
_entry.id   357622fc131de325ba45d4bd3528af13
#
_cell.length_a   1.000
_cell.length_b   1.000
_cell.length_c   1.000
_cell.angle_alpha   90.00
_cell.angle_beta   90.00
_cell.angle_gamma   90.00
#
_symmetry.space_group_name_H-M   'P 1'
#
loop_
_entity.id
_entity.type
_entity.pdbx_description
1 polymer ?
#
loop_
_entity_poly.entity_id
_entity_poly.type
_entity_poly.pdbx_seq_one_letter_code
_entity_poly.pdbx_strand_id
1 'polypeptide(L)'
;LVTCDGDDRLLDGVDVFIRDGVIAGIGQEAGTQESGTAEDVIDASNMVMYPGLINTHHHLYQTFSRNLPQVQNMELFPWLKTLYEIWKHVDEDVVCYSALTGMGELLKTGCTTCLDHHYVFPGSAGDGLLDAQFGAADALGIRFHATRGSMDLSVKDGGLPPDSVVQTVDQILK
;
A
#
# COMPACT_ATOMS: atom_id res chain seq x y z
N LEU A 1 10.52 20.61 -12.39
CA LEU A 1 9.96 20.11 -11.14
C LEU A 1 8.54 20.62 -10.96
N VAL A 2 7.62 19.73 -10.67
CA VAL A 2 6.25 20.04 -10.23
C VAL A 2 6.22 19.88 -8.71
N THR A 3 5.90 20.93 -7.98
CA THR A 3 6.05 20.89 -6.51
C THR A 3 4.88 20.21 -5.80
N CYS A 4 3.67 20.31 -6.35
CA CYS A 4 2.42 19.87 -5.69
C CYS A 4 2.31 20.42 -4.25
N ASP A 5 2.88 21.58 -3.99
CA ASP A 5 2.74 22.33 -2.75
C ASP A 5 1.52 23.26 -2.79
N GLY A 6 1.28 24.04 -1.75
CA GLY A 6 0.14 24.95 -1.69
C GLY A 6 0.07 26.01 -2.81
N ASP A 7 1.17 26.21 -3.54
CA ASP A 7 1.28 27.20 -4.63
C ASP A 7 1.30 26.52 -6.02
N ASP A 8 1.31 25.20 -6.10
CA ASP A 8 1.35 24.40 -7.34
C ASP A 8 2.40 24.88 -8.35
N ARG A 9 3.60 25.15 -7.86
CA ARG A 9 4.66 25.76 -8.67
C ARG A 9 5.25 24.79 -9.70
N LEU A 10 5.56 25.34 -10.87
CA LEU A 10 6.37 24.68 -11.90
C LEU A 10 7.74 25.36 -11.93
N LEU A 11 8.79 24.61 -11.60
CA LEU A 11 10.16 25.11 -11.59
C LEU A 11 10.95 24.44 -12.71
N ASP A 12 11.56 25.24 -13.56
CA ASP A 12 12.36 24.77 -14.69
C ASP A 12 13.85 25.01 -14.43
N GLY A 13 14.69 24.08 -14.87
CA GLY A 13 16.14 24.17 -14.76
C GLY A 13 16.64 24.25 -13.31
N VAL A 14 15.98 23.57 -12.38
CA VAL A 14 16.36 23.54 -10.96
C VAL A 14 16.95 22.19 -10.56
N ASP A 15 17.90 22.23 -9.64
CA ASP A 15 18.41 21.04 -8.96
C ASP A 15 17.57 20.75 -7.73
N VAL A 16 17.48 19.48 -7.35
CA VAL A 16 16.88 19.01 -6.11
C VAL A 16 17.94 18.27 -5.32
N PHE A 17 18.27 18.78 -4.15
CA PHE A 17 19.23 18.17 -3.24
C PHE A 17 18.50 17.41 -2.14
N ILE A 18 18.83 16.11 -1.99
CA ILE A 18 18.25 15.22 -1.00
C ILE A 18 19.33 14.80 -0.02
N ARG A 19 19.06 14.92 1.27
CA ARG A 19 19.93 14.49 2.36
C ARG A 19 19.10 13.73 3.39
N ASP A 20 19.57 12.58 3.82
CA ASP A 20 18.90 11.74 4.84
C ASP A 20 17.40 11.46 4.53
N GLY A 21 17.09 11.23 3.26
CA GLY A 21 15.72 10.96 2.80
C GLY A 21 14.79 12.18 2.76
N VAL A 22 15.31 13.39 2.93
CA VAL A 22 14.55 14.64 2.93
C VAL A 22 15.06 15.58 1.83
N ILE A 23 14.15 16.30 1.17
CA ILE A 23 14.52 17.39 0.26
C ILE A 23 15.12 18.52 1.10
N ALA A 24 16.44 18.69 1.00
CA ALA A 24 17.19 19.70 1.75
C ALA A 24 17.30 21.02 0.99
N GLY A 25 17.20 21.01 -0.34
CA GLY A 25 17.26 22.22 -1.15
C GLY A 25 16.65 22.03 -2.54
N ILE A 26 16.10 23.12 -3.07
CA ILE A 26 15.62 23.23 -4.46
C ILE A 26 16.09 24.55 -5.01
N GLY A 27 16.71 24.56 -6.18
CA GLY A 27 17.17 25.79 -6.86
C GLY A 27 18.35 25.54 -7.75
N GLN A 28 18.82 26.59 -8.42
CA GLN A 28 20.07 26.51 -9.19
C GLN A 28 21.23 26.32 -8.20
N GLU A 29 22.08 25.30 -8.45
CA GLU A 29 23.21 24.98 -7.60
C GLU A 29 22.85 24.55 -6.15
N ALA A 30 21.65 24.00 -5.93
CA ALA A 30 21.20 23.57 -4.59
C ALA A 30 22.18 22.58 -3.93
N GLY A 31 22.86 21.74 -4.72
CA GLY A 31 23.87 20.79 -4.24
C GLY A 31 25.22 21.43 -3.89
N THR A 32 25.55 22.61 -4.42
CA THR A 32 26.84 23.27 -4.18
C THR A 32 26.82 24.19 -2.98
N GLN A 33 25.66 24.74 -2.62
CA GLN A 33 25.54 25.66 -1.47
C GLN A 33 25.56 24.93 -0.13
N GLU A 34 25.22 23.68 -0.09
CA GLU A 34 25.13 22.84 1.10
C GLU A 34 26.37 21.95 1.30
N SER A 35 27.58 22.47 1.10
CA SER A 35 28.89 21.89 1.43
C SER A 35 28.96 20.37 1.50
N GLY A 36 29.04 19.74 0.37
CA GLY A 36 29.30 18.30 0.22
C GLY A 36 29.10 17.88 -1.22
N THR A 37 29.95 17.01 -1.69
CA THR A 37 29.71 16.29 -2.94
C THR A 37 28.59 15.30 -2.71
N ALA A 38 27.53 15.34 -3.55
CA ALA A 38 26.53 14.29 -3.55
C ALA A 38 27.20 12.93 -3.86
N GLU A 39 26.83 11.88 -3.13
CA GLU A 39 27.34 10.53 -3.40
C GLU A 39 26.80 10.03 -4.73
N ASP A 40 25.51 10.29 -5.01
CA ASP A 40 24.85 9.94 -6.25
C ASP A 40 24.28 11.18 -6.94
N VAL A 41 24.50 11.29 -8.24
CA VAL A 41 23.95 12.37 -9.08
C VAL A 41 23.13 11.75 -10.20
N ILE A 42 21.87 12.13 -10.28
CA ILE A 42 20.97 11.71 -11.35
C ILE A 42 20.80 12.87 -12.32
N ASP A 43 21.22 12.69 -13.59
CA ASP A 43 20.92 13.64 -14.65
C ASP A 43 19.43 13.56 -15.01
N ALA A 44 18.67 14.56 -14.59
CA ALA A 44 17.26 14.70 -14.86
C ALA A 44 16.96 15.68 -16.02
N SER A 45 17.95 16.00 -16.84
CA SER A 45 17.76 16.80 -18.05
C SER A 45 16.67 16.20 -18.94
N ASN A 46 15.72 17.02 -19.35
CA ASN A 46 14.55 16.61 -20.15
C ASN A 46 13.58 15.63 -19.44
N MET A 47 13.63 15.56 -18.12
CA MET A 47 12.68 14.82 -17.30
C MET A 47 11.71 15.75 -16.57
N VAL A 48 10.59 15.19 -16.15
CA VAL A 48 9.66 15.86 -15.23
C VAL A 48 9.75 15.16 -13.88
N MET A 49 10.10 15.91 -12.84
CA MET A 49 10.10 15.42 -11.47
C MET A 49 8.87 15.92 -10.73
N TYR A 50 8.19 15.04 -10.03
CA TYR A 50 7.08 15.36 -9.13
C TYR A 50 7.08 14.42 -7.92
N PRO A 51 6.38 14.77 -6.83
CA PRO A 51 6.29 13.91 -5.65
C PRO A 51 5.75 12.52 -5.98
N GLY A 52 6.22 11.52 -5.26
CA GLY A 52 5.72 10.16 -5.41
C GLY A 52 4.20 10.07 -5.22
N LEU A 53 3.54 9.26 -6.00
CA LEU A 53 2.10 9.06 -5.94
C LEU A 53 1.69 8.43 -4.61
N ILE A 54 0.47 8.72 -4.18
CA ILE A 54 -0.12 8.18 -2.95
C ILE A 54 -1.33 7.34 -3.32
N ASN A 55 -1.30 6.06 -2.98
CA ASN A 55 -2.44 5.16 -3.09
C ASN A 55 -3.20 5.15 -1.77
N THR A 56 -4.45 5.62 -1.78
CA THR A 56 -5.29 5.74 -0.58
C THR A 56 -6.36 4.66 -0.47
N HIS A 57 -6.38 3.68 -1.38
CA HIS A 57 -7.34 2.59 -1.37
C HIS A 57 -6.72 1.31 -1.91
N HIS A 58 -6.41 0.38 -1.03
CA HIS A 58 -5.94 -0.95 -1.39
C HIS A 58 -6.48 -2.02 -0.44
N HIS A 59 -6.47 -3.27 -0.91
CA HIS A 59 -6.75 -4.50 -0.16
C HIS A 59 -5.67 -5.51 -0.56
N LEU A 60 -4.47 -5.37 0.01
CA LEU A 60 -3.27 -6.07 -0.44
C LEU A 60 -3.41 -7.60 -0.42
N TYR A 61 -4.09 -8.16 0.57
CA TYR A 61 -4.34 -9.60 0.65
C TYR A 61 -5.09 -10.17 -0.56
N GLN A 62 -5.80 -9.32 -1.33
CA GLN A 62 -6.54 -9.72 -2.53
C GLN A 62 -5.63 -9.90 -3.76
N THR A 63 -4.37 -9.51 -3.69
CA THR A 63 -3.45 -9.49 -4.84
C THR A 63 -3.38 -10.85 -5.54
N PHE A 64 -3.32 -11.96 -4.80
CA PHE A 64 -3.24 -13.31 -5.38
C PHE A 64 -4.57 -13.88 -5.88
N SER A 65 -5.69 -13.22 -5.58
CA SER A 65 -6.98 -13.59 -6.11
C SER A 65 -7.46 -12.76 -7.30
N ARG A 66 -6.59 -11.87 -7.80
CA ARG A 66 -6.86 -11.09 -9.01
C ARG A 66 -6.95 -11.99 -10.24
N ASN A 67 -7.80 -11.61 -11.18
CA ASN A 67 -7.94 -12.28 -12.48
C ASN A 67 -8.36 -13.77 -12.43
N LEU A 68 -9.00 -14.20 -11.36
CA LEU A 68 -9.59 -15.54 -11.31
C LEU A 68 -10.75 -15.64 -12.33
N PRO A 69 -10.69 -16.58 -13.31
CA PRO A 69 -11.66 -16.63 -14.40
C PRO A 69 -13.11 -16.73 -13.93
N GLN A 70 -13.35 -17.47 -12.82
CA GLN A 70 -14.69 -17.72 -12.31
C GLN A 70 -15.39 -16.49 -11.72
N VAL A 71 -14.66 -15.39 -11.46
CA VAL A 71 -15.23 -14.20 -10.82
C VAL A 71 -15.20 -12.94 -11.71
N GLN A 72 -14.63 -13.03 -12.93
CA GLN A 72 -14.35 -11.87 -13.79
C GLN A 72 -15.57 -11.02 -14.15
N ASN A 73 -16.74 -11.62 -14.28
CA ASN A 73 -17.96 -10.94 -14.69
C ASN A 73 -19.05 -10.99 -13.61
N MET A 74 -18.65 -11.22 -12.35
CA MET A 74 -19.61 -11.25 -11.25
C MET A 74 -19.93 -9.83 -10.75
N GLU A 75 -21.19 -9.63 -10.37
CA GLU A 75 -21.62 -8.49 -9.57
C GLU A 75 -20.95 -8.53 -8.17
N LEU A 76 -20.87 -7.40 -7.51
CA LEU A 76 -20.10 -7.21 -6.26
C LEU A 76 -20.42 -8.26 -5.19
N PHE A 77 -21.68 -8.52 -4.87
CA PHE A 77 -22.01 -9.43 -3.78
C PHE A 77 -21.77 -10.91 -4.10
N PRO A 78 -22.13 -11.44 -5.29
CA PRO A 78 -21.70 -12.77 -5.70
C PRO A 78 -20.17 -12.91 -5.74
N TRP A 79 -19.45 -11.86 -6.20
CA TRP A 79 -18.00 -11.81 -6.23
C TRP A 79 -17.41 -11.95 -4.81
N LEU A 80 -17.89 -11.15 -3.85
CA LEU A 80 -17.48 -11.23 -2.45
C LEU A 80 -17.72 -12.62 -1.85
N LYS A 81 -18.93 -13.18 -2.02
CA LYS A 81 -19.26 -14.51 -1.50
C LYS A 81 -18.32 -15.59 -2.02
N THR A 82 -17.97 -15.54 -3.31
CA THR A 82 -17.05 -16.48 -3.92
C THR A 82 -15.64 -16.33 -3.36
N LEU A 83 -15.16 -15.10 -3.25
CA LEU A 83 -13.80 -14.83 -2.79
C LEU A 83 -13.61 -15.03 -1.28
N TYR A 84 -14.63 -14.85 -0.46
CA TYR A 84 -14.54 -15.20 0.96
C TYR A 84 -14.23 -16.68 1.20
N GLU A 85 -14.64 -17.57 0.29
CA GLU A 85 -14.29 -18.98 0.36
C GLU A 85 -12.79 -19.25 0.11
N ILE A 86 -12.12 -18.32 -0.57
CA ILE A 86 -10.67 -18.32 -0.75
C ILE A 86 -10.00 -17.59 0.41
N TRP A 87 -10.45 -16.37 0.71
CA TRP A 87 -9.85 -15.51 1.71
C TRP A 87 -9.95 -16.02 3.16
N LYS A 88 -10.88 -16.93 3.44
CA LYS A 88 -10.94 -17.62 4.75
C LYS A 88 -9.70 -18.49 5.05
N HIS A 89 -8.83 -18.69 4.06
CA HIS A 89 -7.57 -19.41 4.17
C HIS A 89 -6.33 -18.49 4.16
N VAL A 90 -6.55 -17.17 4.23
CA VAL A 90 -5.45 -16.21 4.32
C VAL A 90 -4.73 -16.40 5.65
N ASP A 91 -3.41 -16.47 5.58
CA ASP A 91 -2.48 -16.53 6.70
C ASP A 91 -1.40 -15.44 6.58
N GLU A 92 -0.44 -15.43 7.50
CA GLU A 92 0.64 -14.44 7.51
C GLU A 92 1.51 -14.50 6.26
N ASP A 93 1.79 -15.71 5.73
CA ASP A 93 2.58 -15.87 4.52
C ASP A 93 1.84 -15.30 3.30
N VAL A 94 0.56 -15.62 3.14
CA VAL A 94 -0.27 -15.06 2.07
C VAL A 94 -0.32 -13.54 2.15
N VAL A 95 -0.50 -12.98 3.35
CA VAL A 95 -0.52 -11.51 3.55
C VAL A 95 0.84 -10.91 3.21
N CYS A 96 1.93 -11.47 3.70
CA CYS A 96 3.28 -10.99 3.43
C CYS A 96 3.57 -10.95 1.93
N TYR A 97 3.42 -12.07 1.23
CA TYR A 97 3.77 -12.14 -0.20
C TYR A 97 2.79 -11.37 -1.09
N SER A 98 1.51 -11.30 -0.74
CA SER A 98 0.56 -10.47 -1.48
C SER A 98 0.85 -8.98 -1.29
N ALA A 99 1.26 -8.57 -0.07
CA ALA A 99 1.68 -7.20 0.21
C ALA A 99 2.99 -6.84 -0.53
N LEU A 100 4.01 -7.70 -0.47
CA LEU A 100 5.25 -7.53 -1.25
C LEU A 100 4.95 -7.35 -2.75
N THR A 101 4.06 -8.19 -3.30
CA THR A 101 3.70 -8.12 -4.71
C THR A 101 2.94 -6.82 -5.03
N GLY A 102 1.88 -6.51 -4.29
CA GLY A 102 1.06 -5.33 -4.54
C GLY A 102 1.82 -4.02 -4.33
N MET A 103 2.58 -3.89 -3.23
CA MET A 103 3.41 -2.70 -2.98
C MET A 103 4.57 -2.59 -3.98
N GLY A 104 5.17 -3.71 -4.40
CA GLY A 104 6.20 -3.71 -5.43
C GLY A 104 5.68 -3.21 -6.78
N GLU A 105 4.45 -3.58 -7.16
CA GLU A 105 3.78 -3.03 -8.34
C GLU A 105 3.52 -1.53 -8.21
N LEU A 106 3.07 -1.07 -7.03
CA LEU A 106 2.86 0.35 -6.74
C LEU A 106 4.15 1.15 -6.88
N LEU A 107 5.26 0.69 -6.29
CA LEU A 107 6.58 1.33 -6.41
C LEU A 107 7.03 1.43 -7.86
N LYS A 108 6.85 0.37 -8.66
CA LYS A 108 7.21 0.37 -10.09
C LYS A 108 6.40 1.38 -10.92
N THR A 109 5.27 1.83 -10.43
CA THR A 109 4.43 2.84 -11.08
C THR A 109 4.58 4.24 -10.48
N GLY A 110 5.57 4.43 -9.58
CA GLY A 110 5.87 5.73 -8.97
C GLY A 110 5.06 6.04 -7.71
N CYS A 111 4.31 5.07 -7.18
CA CYS A 111 3.61 5.23 -5.91
C CYS A 111 4.59 4.96 -4.76
N THR A 112 4.74 5.92 -3.85
CA THR A 112 5.68 5.86 -2.72
C THR A 112 5.01 5.76 -1.36
N THR A 113 3.68 5.88 -1.34
CA THR A 113 2.89 5.81 -0.11
C THR A 113 1.62 5.00 -0.39
N CYS A 114 1.34 4.00 0.43
CA CYS A 114 0.18 3.13 0.29
C CYS A 114 -0.62 3.08 1.59
N LEU A 115 -1.95 3.24 1.49
CA LEU A 115 -2.89 2.88 2.54
C LEU A 115 -3.58 1.58 2.16
N ASP A 116 -3.56 0.60 3.07
CA ASP A 116 -4.30 -0.65 2.94
C ASP A 116 -5.43 -0.74 3.95
N HIS A 117 -6.55 -1.30 3.54
CA HIS A 117 -7.66 -1.65 4.42
C HIS A 117 -7.77 -3.17 4.53
N HIS A 118 -7.18 -3.72 5.59
CA HIS A 118 -7.25 -5.15 5.88
C HIS A 118 -8.46 -5.44 6.77
N TYR A 119 -9.38 -6.28 6.31
CA TYR A 119 -10.62 -6.56 7.03
C TYR A 119 -10.99 -8.05 7.11
N VAL A 120 -10.15 -8.94 6.57
CA VAL A 120 -10.34 -10.39 6.63
C VAL A 120 -9.38 -10.97 7.67
N PHE A 121 -9.92 -11.46 8.77
CA PHE A 121 -9.17 -12.05 9.87
C PHE A 121 -9.69 -13.47 10.14
N PRO A 122 -9.21 -14.50 9.40
CA PRO A 122 -9.57 -15.87 9.66
C PRO A 122 -9.17 -16.31 11.07
N GLY A 123 -10.03 -16.99 11.79
CA GLY A 123 -9.74 -17.44 13.15
C GLY A 123 -8.54 -18.39 13.25
N SER A 124 -8.07 -18.94 12.13
CA SER A 124 -6.87 -19.78 12.03
C SER A 124 -5.58 -19.03 11.75
N ALA A 125 -5.66 -17.73 11.41
CA ALA A 125 -4.51 -16.98 10.89
C ALA A 125 -3.58 -16.38 11.95
N GLY A 126 -3.97 -16.40 13.23
CA GLY A 126 -3.20 -15.72 14.29
C GLY A 126 -3.40 -14.19 14.28
N ASP A 127 -2.60 -13.50 15.09
CA ASP A 127 -2.71 -12.04 15.31
C ASP A 127 -1.71 -11.24 14.45
N GLY A 128 -0.80 -11.90 13.70
CA GLY A 128 0.34 -11.28 12.99
C GLY A 128 0.06 -10.76 11.58
N LEU A 129 -1.19 -10.76 11.10
CA LEU A 129 -1.49 -10.39 9.70
C LEU A 129 -1.08 -8.96 9.35
N LEU A 130 -1.31 -7.98 10.24
CA LEU A 130 -0.88 -6.61 10.00
C LEU A 130 0.63 -6.46 10.13
N ASP A 131 1.28 -7.17 11.06
CA ASP A 131 2.74 -7.17 11.21
C ASP A 131 3.41 -7.71 9.94
N ALA A 132 2.82 -8.71 9.29
CA ALA A 132 3.29 -9.22 8.01
C ALA A 132 3.22 -8.15 6.90
N GLN A 133 2.18 -7.29 6.89
CA GLN A 133 2.10 -6.17 5.95
C GLN A 133 3.16 -5.11 6.24
N PHE A 134 3.36 -4.74 7.52
CA PHE A 134 4.41 -3.79 7.90
C PHE A 134 5.81 -4.32 7.57
N GLY A 135 6.07 -5.60 7.83
CA GLY A 135 7.32 -6.25 7.43
C GLY A 135 7.58 -6.21 5.92
N ALA A 136 6.54 -6.41 5.12
CA ALA A 136 6.62 -6.29 3.67
C ALA A 136 6.90 -4.84 3.23
N ALA A 137 6.27 -3.86 3.87
CA ALA A 137 6.49 -2.45 3.59
C ALA A 137 7.92 -2.00 3.94
N ASP A 138 8.44 -2.44 5.09
CA ASP A 138 9.81 -2.17 5.52
C ASP A 138 10.83 -2.77 4.55
N ALA A 139 10.61 -4.01 4.11
CA ALA A 139 11.48 -4.68 3.15
C ALA A 139 11.55 -3.96 1.79
N LEU A 140 10.48 -3.29 1.38
CA LEU A 140 10.41 -2.55 0.13
C LEU A 140 10.76 -1.06 0.28
N GLY A 141 10.79 -0.54 1.49
CA GLY A 141 11.02 0.88 1.75
C GLY A 141 9.88 1.80 1.31
N ILE A 142 8.64 1.29 1.22
CA ILE A 142 7.46 2.10 0.91
C ILE A 142 6.84 2.66 2.20
N ARG A 143 6.35 3.90 2.16
CA ARG A 143 5.54 4.44 3.28
C ARG A 143 4.20 3.73 3.31
N PHE A 144 3.86 3.17 4.46
CA PHE A 144 2.69 2.33 4.60
C PHE A 144 1.81 2.75 5.77
N HIS A 145 0.51 2.76 5.53
CA HIS A 145 -0.51 2.97 6.55
C HIS A 145 -1.53 1.84 6.45
N ALA A 146 -1.66 1.04 7.51
CA ALA A 146 -2.68 0.01 7.59
C ALA A 146 -3.88 0.51 8.39
N THR A 147 -5.08 0.19 7.90
CA THR A 147 -6.29 0.27 8.70
C THR A 147 -6.76 -1.14 9.03
N ARG A 148 -7.03 -1.38 10.30
CA ARG A 148 -7.63 -2.63 10.78
C ARG A 148 -9.14 -2.53 10.63
N GLY A 149 -9.68 -3.17 9.59
CA GLY A 149 -11.11 -3.36 9.42
C GLY A 149 -11.64 -4.53 10.25
N SER A 150 -12.95 -4.76 10.20
CA SER A 150 -13.57 -5.89 10.90
C SER A 150 -14.88 -6.30 10.24
N MET A 151 -15.26 -7.55 10.45
CA MET A 151 -16.57 -8.09 10.09
C MET A 151 -17.10 -8.88 11.29
N ASP A 152 -18.31 -8.56 11.74
CA ASP A 152 -18.96 -9.17 12.91
C ASP A 152 -20.24 -9.92 12.57
N LEU A 153 -20.78 -9.74 11.35
CA LEU A 153 -21.99 -10.41 10.88
C LEU A 153 -21.66 -11.44 9.77
N SER A 154 -21.90 -12.70 10.06
CA SER A 154 -21.71 -13.79 9.09
C SER A 154 -22.98 -14.05 8.27
N VAL A 155 -22.91 -15.04 7.37
CA VAL A 155 -24.07 -15.54 6.60
C VAL A 155 -25.24 -15.93 7.53
N LYS A 156 -24.97 -16.46 8.73
CA LYS A 156 -26.01 -16.80 9.72
C LYS A 156 -26.78 -15.58 10.22
N ASP A 157 -26.11 -14.43 10.24
CA ASP A 157 -26.64 -13.15 10.72
C ASP A 157 -27.16 -12.27 9.58
N GLY A 158 -27.22 -12.83 8.35
CA GLY A 158 -27.62 -12.10 7.15
C GLY A 158 -26.49 -11.33 6.45
N GLY A 159 -25.23 -11.50 6.90
CA GLY A 159 -24.05 -10.96 6.24
C GLY A 159 -23.58 -11.80 5.05
N LEU A 160 -22.42 -11.44 4.50
CA LEU A 160 -21.85 -12.14 3.34
C LEU A 160 -20.74 -13.12 3.70
N PRO A 161 -19.85 -12.85 4.70
CA PRO A 161 -18.71 -13.68 4.99
C PRO A 161 -19.11 -14.96 5.73
N PRO A 162 -18.33 -16.06 5.59
CA PRO A 162 -18.49 -17.25 6.41
C PRO A 162 -18.11 -16.97 7.88
N ASP A 163 -18.63 -17.78 8.80
CA ASP A 163 -18.35 -17.63 10.24
C ASP A 163 -16.85 -17.61 10.58
N SER A 164 -16.03 -18.29 9.77
CA SER A 164 -14.59 -18.42 10.03
C SER A 164 -13.78 -17.13 9.87
N VAL A 165 -14.36 -16.08 9.29
CA VAL A 165 -13.70 -14.78 9.08
C VAL A 165 -14.37 -13.61 9.77
N VAL A 166 -15.42 -13.87 10.56
CA VAL A 166 -16.03 -12.85 11.42
C VAL A 166 -15.47 -12.93 12.84
N GLN A 167 -15.46 -11.80 13.51
CA GLN A 167 -14.88 -11.65 14.84
C GLN A 167 -15.93 -11.11 15.80
N THR A 168 -15.83 -11.50 17.06
CA THR A 168 -16.62 -10.87 18.14
C THR A 168 -16.08 -9.46 18.41
N VAL A 169 -16.91 -8.62 19.03
CA VAL A 169 -16.49 -7.26 19.43
C VAL A 169 -15.22 -7.30 20.29
N ASP A 170 -15.12 -8.24 21.23
CA ASP A 170 -13.93 -8.38 22.08
C ASP A 170 -12.67 -8.75 21.28
N GLN A 171 -12.79 -9.54 20.21
CA GLN A 171 -11.68 -9.85 19.31
C GLN A 171 -11.28 -8.65 18.44
N ILE A 172 -12.24 -7.81 18.06
CA ILE A 172 -12.00 -6.62 17.25
C ILE A 172 -11.28 -5.54 18.05
N LEU A 173 -11.61 -5.40 19.34
CA LEU A 173 -11.07 -4.37 20.23
C LEU A 173 -9.76 -4.76 20.95
N LYS A 174 -9.32 -6.00 20.80
CA LYS A 174 -8.09 -6.53 21.40
C LYS A 174 -6.85 -6.15 20.59
#